data_c35fe5a68a7ecb9f67e3338c5f1f36d3
#
_entry.id   c35fe5a68a7ecb9f67e3338c5f1f36d3
#
_cell.length_a   1.000
_cell.length_b   1.000
_cell.length_c   1.000
_cell.angle_alpha   90.00
_cell.angle_beta   90.00
_cell.angle_gamma   90.00
#
_symmetry.space_group_name_H-M   'P 1'
#
loop_
_entity.id
_entity.type
_entity.pdbx_description
1 polymer ?
#
loop_
_entity_poly.entity_id
_entity_poly.type
_entity_poly.pdbx_seq_one_letter_code
_entity_poly.pdbx_strand_id
1 'polypeptide(L)'
;MRNQYLRREQRRLDLLRFGQPSTETASAAPGETRMRDKSQQRGPPNFPFGTSTTASKAAQAKLAVEAGIDELDVVANYGWIRAGEMDRVEADLRPVVEVCHAAGVTVKTIFETDALSEEQIRAAAEAAIAAGSDFIKTSTGFYTGEPQHAAPGASDEMVALMMEAAAGRCLVKGSAAIRDRDHFLRLIDAGIDRMGIGYRSTPVVLGLSGGAGIDGTGY
;
A
#
# COMPACT_ATOMS: atom_id res chain seq x y z
N MET A 1 -16.84 5.89 24.45
CA MET A 1 -16.45 7.11 23.72
C MET A 1 -15.00 7.55 24.00
N ARG A 2 -14.56 7.72 25.25
CA ARG A 2 -13.18 8.19 25.59
C ARG A 2 -12.05 7.27 25.06
N ASN A 3 -12.24 5.94 25.07
CA ASN A 3 -11.25 4.98 24.60
C ASN A 3 -11.10 4.94 23.05
N GLN A 4 -12.15 5.27 22.31
CA GLN A 4 -12.08 5.35 20.83
C GLN A 4 -11.38 6.65 20.39
N TYR A 5 -11.60 7.76 21.13
CA TYR A 5 -10.92 9.02 20.89
C TYR A 5 -9.42 8.91 21.11
N LEU A 6 -8.99 8.29 22.21
CA LEU A 6 -7.56 8.09 22.51
C LEU A 6 -6.87 7.18 21.48
N ARG A 7 -7.55 6.15 20.96
CA ARG A 7 -7.01 5.30 19.88
C ARG A 7 -6.91 6.06 18.56
N ARG A 8 -7.84 6.98 18.26
CA ARG A 8 -7.77 7.83 17.06
C ARG A 8 -6.61 8.82 17.15
N GLU A 9 -6.43 9.49 18.29
CA GLU A 9 -5.30 10.40 18.51
C GLU A 9 -3.96 9.66 18.44
N GLN A 10 -3.85 8.47 19.01
CA GLN A 10 -2.63 7.67 18.93
C GLN A 10 -2.33 7.26 17.48
N ARG A 11 -3.32 6.78 16.72
CA ARG A 11 -3.15 6.48 15.28
C ARG A 11 -2.73 7.71 14.48
N ARG A 12 -3.32 8.89 14.79
CA ARG A 12 -2.96 10.17 14.15
C ARG A 12 -1.48 10.52 14.41
N LEU A 13 -1.01 10.34 15.64
CA LEU A 13 0.38 10.57 16.02
C LEU A 13 1.32 9.55 15.37
N ASP A 14 0.93 8.29 15.28
CA ASP A 14 1.72 7.24 14.66
C ASP A 14 1.85 7.44 13.14
N LEU A 15 0.77 7.89 12.46
CA LEU A 15 0.81 8.24 11.04
C LEU A 15 1.66 9.48 10.76
N LEU A 16 1.74 10.43 11.69
CA LEU A 16 2.58 11.63 11.58
C LEU A 16 4.07 11.36 11.89
N ARG A 17 4.39 10.24 12.55
CA ARG A 17 5.78 9.83 12.84
C ARG A 17 6.53 9.24 11.64
N PHE A 18 5.86 8.93 10.54
CA PHE A 18 6.47 8.45 9.30
C PHE A 18 7.17 9.59 8.52
N GLY A 19 8.34 10.01 8.98
CA GLY A 19 9.16 11.03 8.31
C GLY A 19 10.36 11.47 9.15
N GLN A 20 10.44 11.02 10.39
CA GLN A 20 11.63 11.22 11.22
C GLN A 20 12.54 10.00 11.07
N PRO A 21 13.84 10.19 10.80
CA PRO A 21 14.79 9.08 10.95
C PRO A 21 14.74 8.64 12.41
N SER A 22 14.49 7.35 12.62
CA SER A 22 14.49 6.75 13.95
C SER A 22 15.85 6.95 14.62
N THR A 23 15.92 7.88 15.54
CA THR A 23 17.03 8.02 16.50
C THR A 23 16.72 7.19 17.74
N GLU A 24 16.41 5.92 17.58
CA GLU A 24 16.50 4.97 18.69
C GLU A 24 17.84 4.27 18.59
N THR A 25 18.79 4.76 19.38
CA THR A 25 19.98 4.04 19.76
C THR A 25 19.56 2.89 20.68
N ALA A 26 19.16 1.76 20.10
CA ALA A 26 19.17 0.51 20.82
C ALA A 26 20.66 0.17 21.07
N SER A 27 21.06 0.15 22.33
CA SER A 27 22.33 -0.37 22.78
C SER A 27 22.45 -1.85 22.39
N ALA A 28 23.04 -2.12 21.24
CA ALA A 28 23.48 -3.45 20.85
C ALA A 28 24.96 -3.60 21.17
N ALA A 29 25.31 -4.73 21.75
CA ALA A 29 26.69 -5.15 22.01
C ALA A 29 27.56 -5.10 20.73
N PRO A 30 28.91 -4.97 20.83
CA PRO A 30 29.77 -4.74 19.68
C PRO A 30 29.90 -6.00 18.82
N GLY A 31 29.15 -6.08 17.77
CA GLY A 31 29.19 -7.06 16.71
C GLY A 31 28.58 -6.45 15.45
N GLU A 32 29.45 -6.06 14.53
CA GLU A 32 29.22 -5.60 13.16
C GLU A 32 27.77 -5.26 12.79
N THR A 33 27.37 -4.03 12.99
CA THR A 33 26.19 -3.46 12.35
C THR A 33 26.52 -3.28 10.87
N ARG A 34 26.26 -4.33 10.08
CA ARG A 34 26.28 -4.24 8.62
C ARG A 34 25.16 -3.29 8.23
N MET A 35 25.49 -2.04 7.95
CA MET A 35 24.56 -1.11 7.29
C MET A 35 24.16 -1.76 5.98
N ARG A 36 22.92 -2.31 5.92
CA ARG A 36 22.35 -2.85 4.69
C ARG A 36 22.18 -1.69 3.73
N ASP A 37 22.84 -1.79 2.59
CA ASP A 37 22.67 -0.84 1.49
C ASP A 37 21.21 -0.95 0.97
N LYS A 38 20.37 -0.01 1.42
CA LYS A 38 18.97 0.09 0.98
C LYS A 38 18.83 0.67 -0.43
N SER A 39 19.94 1.03 -1.10
CA SER A 39 19.94 1.58 -2.46
C SER A 39 19.54 0.56 -3.53
N GLN A 40 19.52 -0.74 -3.21
CA GLN A 40 19.06 -1.82 -4.08
C GLN A 40 17.61 -2.24 -3.84
N GLN A 41 16.76 -1.37 -3.30
CA GLN A 41 15.33 -1.64 -3.24
C GLN A 41 14.79 -1.83 -4.66
N ARG A 42 14.65 -3.09 -5.07
CA ARG A 42 13.91 -3.43 -6.27
C ARG A 42 12.45 -3.06 -6.01
N GLY A 43 11.83 -2.40 -6.99
CA GLY A 43 10.41 -2.05 -6.91
C GLY A 43 9.52 -3.26 -6.63
N PRO A 44 8.23 -3.03 -6.26
CA PRO A 44 7.29 -4.10 -5.98
C PRO A 44 7.25 -5.13 -7.11
N PRO A 45 7.04 -6.43 -6.80
CA PRO A 45 6.91 -7.47 -7.83
C PRO A 45 5.91 -7.07 -8.90
N ASN A 46 6.40 -7.07 -10.16
CA ASN A 46 5.61 -6.74 -11.35
C ASN A 46 4.92 -5.36 -11.34
N PHE A 47 5.49 -4.40 -10.65
CA PHE A 47 5.01 -3.02 -10.68
C PHE A 47 5.29 -2.37 -12.06
N PRO A 48 4.33 -1.62 -12.65
CA PRO A 48 3.02 -1.30 -12.09
C PRO A 48 1.86 -2.19 -12.58
N PHE A 49 2.06 -3.16 -13.47
CA PHE A 49 0.98 -3.78 -14.24
C PHE A 49 0.39 -5.08 -13.67
N GLY A 50 1.07 -5.78 -12.78
CA GLY A 50 0.58 -7.02 -12.19
C GLY A 50 0.51 -8.23 -13.15
N THR A 51 1.09 -8.16 -14.35
CA THR A 51 0.89 -9.15 -15.44
C THR A 51 1.96 -10.25 -15.55
N SER A 52 2.98 -10.25 -14.69
CA SER A 52 3.95 -11.35 -14.64
C SER A 52 3.29 -12.65 -14.21
N THR A 53 3.96 -13.76 -14.54
CA THR A 53 3.53 -15.07 -14.05
C THR A 53 3.66 -15.17 -12.55
N THR A 54 2.82 -16.00 -11.92
CA THR A 54 2.87 -16.31 -10.48
C THR A 54 4.26 -16.73 -10.02
N ALA A 55 4.94 -17.60 -10.80
CA ALA A 55 6.31 -18.02 -10.50
C ALA A 55 7.30 -16.84 -10.49
N SER A 56 7.15 -15.89 -11.41
CA SER A 56 7.99 -14.69 -11.46
C SER A 56 7.76 -13.79 -10.26
N LYS A 57 6.51 -13.57 -9.84
CA LYS A 57 6.16 -12.78 -8.64
C LYS A 57 6.76 -13.41 -7.38
N ALA A 58 6.60 -14.72 -7.20
CA ALA A 58 7.16 -15.44 -6.05
C ALA A 58 8.71 -15.38 -6.03
N ALA A 59 9.36 -15.53 -7.19
CA ALA A 59 10.81 -15.39 -7.29
C ALA A 59 11.28 -13.97 -6.94
N GLN A 60 10.59 -12.93 -7.39
CA GLN A 60 10.88 -11.54 -7.03
C GLN A 60 10.67 -11.27 -5.54
N ALA A 61 9.61 -11.82 -4.94
CA ALA A 61 9.36 -11.75 -3.50
C ALA A 61 10.52 -12.39 -2.71
N LYS A 62 10.97 -13.58 -3.12
CA LYS A 62 12.10 -14.27 -2.50
C LYS A 62 13.37 -13.41 -2.53
N LEU A 63 13.71 -12.84 -3.68
CA LEU A 63 14.88 -11.96 -3.83
C LEU A 63 14.76 -10.69 -2.95
N ALA A 64 13.55 -10.16 -2.79
CA ALA A 64 13.30 -9.01 -1.95
C ALA A 64 13.47 -9.37 -0.46
N VAL A 65 12.95 -10.51 -0.03
CA VAL A 65 13.13 -11.06 1.33
C VAL A 65 14.63 -11.28 1.63
N GLU A 66 15.37 -11.90 0.70
CA GLU A 66 16.82 -12.09 0.83
C GLU A 66 17.58 -10.76 0.93
N ALA A 67 17.08 -9.69 0.31
CA ALA A 67 17.61 -8.34 0.45
C ALA A 67 17.28 -7.68 1.80
N GLY A 68 16.42 -8.30 2.63
CA GLY A 68 16.09 -7.90 3.99
C GLY A 68 15.08 -6.76 4.07
N ILE A 69 14.03 -6.83 3.27
CA ILE A 69 12.89 -5.92 3.37
C ILE A 69 12.02 -6.27 4.60
N ASP A 70 11.29 -5.27 5.10
CA ASP A 70 10.31 -5.44 6.18
C ASP A 70 8.89 -5.62 5.62
N GLU A 71 8.61 -5.05 4.46
CA GLU A 71 7.29 -5.05 3.83
C GLU A 71 7.41 -5.14 2.30
N LEU A 72 6.47 -5.85 1.66
CA LEU A 72 6.40 -6.02 0.22
C LEU A 72 5.04 -5.53 -0.31
N ASP A 73 5.04 -4.64 -1.29
CA ASP A 73 3.87 -4.34 -2.09
C ASP A 73 3.87 -5.27 -3.33
N VAL A 74 2.77 -5.92 -3.68
CA VAL A 74 2.61 -6.74 -4.89
C VAL A 74 1.40 -6.28 -5.68
N VAL A 75 1.51 -6.21 -7.01
CA VAL A 75 0.37 -5.83 -7.86
C VAL A 75 -0.40 -7.08 -8.24
N ALA A 76 -1.69 -7.12 -7.91
CA ALA A 76 -2.62 -8.14 -8.40
C ALA A 76 -2.78 -8.02 -9.92
N ASN A 77 -3.06 -9.12 -10.60
CA ASN A 77 -3.39 -9.07 -12.02
C ASN A 77 -4.81 -8.52 -12.19
N TYR A 78 -4.93 -7.19 -12.36
CA TYR A 78 -6.22 -6.54 -12.51
C TYR A 78 -6.97 -6.96 -13.79
N GLY A 79 -6.27 -7.53 -14.78
CA GLY A 79 -6.91 -8.15 -15.94
C GLY A 79 -7.76 -9.36 -15.55
N TRP A 80 -7.28 -10.20 -14.64
CA TRP A 80 -8.05 -11.33 -14.10
C TRP A 80 -9.17 -10.86 -13.19
N ILE A 81 -8.93 -9.80 -12.40
CA ILE A 81 -9.99 -9.19 -11.59
C ILE A 81 -11.14 -8.70 -12.49
N ARG A 82 -10.81 -8.00 -13.57
CA ARG A 82 -11.79 -7.54 -14.58
C ARG A 82 -12.53 -8.69 -15.26
N ALA A 83 -11.86 -9.82 -15.45
CA ALA A 83 -12.45 -11.02 -16.05
C ALA A 83 -13.29 -11.85 -15.04
N GLY A 84 -13.31 -11.49 -13.74
CA GLY A 84 -14.01 -12.24 -12.71
C GLY A 84 -13.29 -13.52 -12.28
N GLU A 85 -12.01 -13.70 -12.64
CA GLU A 85 -11.23 -14.91 -12.37
C GLU A 85 -10.58 -14.89 -10.97
N MET A 86 -11.41 -14.75 -9.92
CA MET A 86 -10.93 -14.53 -8.55
C MET A 86 -10.10 -15.68 -7.98
N ASP A 87 -10.42 -16.93 -8.33
CA ASP A 87 -9.60 -18.10 -7.94
C ASP A 87 -8.17 -17.99 -8.46
N ARG A 88 -8.00 -17.43 -9.69
CA ARG A 88 -6.67 -17.17 -10.24
C ARG A 88 -5.95 -16.05 -9.55
N VAL A 89 -6.67 -14.99 -9.15
CA VAL A 89 -6.11 -13.87 -8.37
C VAL A 89 -5.59 -14.38 -7.03
N GLU A 90 -6.38 -15.17 -6.32
CA GLU A 90 -5.96 -15.79 -5.06
C GLU A 90 -4.74 -16.71 -5.24
N ALA A 91 -4.79 -17.62 -6.22
CA ALA A 91 -3.70 -18.55 -6.50
C ALA A 91 -2.39 -17.84 -6.94
N ASP A 92 -2.49 -16.65 -7.54
CA ASP A 92 -1.35 -15.83 -7.94
C ASP A 92 -0.69 -15.11 -6.75
N LEU A 93 -1.49 -14.67 -5.78
CA LEU A 93 -1.02 -13.95 -4.61
C LEU A 93 -0.45 -14.88 -3.52
N ARG A 94 -1.05 -16.04 -3.32
CA ARG A 94 -0.73 -16.98 -2.25
C ARG A 94 0.76 -17.33 -2.15
N PRO A 95 1.49 -17.71 -3.24
CA PRO A 95 2.91 -18.03 -3.14
C PRO A 95 3.79 -16.83 -2.76
N VAL A 96 3.38 -15.60 -3.11
CA VAL A 96 4.06 -14.37 -2.69
C VAL A 96 3.90 -14.17 -1.19
N VAL A 97 2.67 -14.32 -0.68
CA VAL A 97 2.35 -14.21 0.74
C VAL A 97 3.11 -15.25 1.56
N GLU A 98 3.09 -16.51 1.13
CA GLU A 98 3.80 -17.60 1.81
C GLU A 98 5.30 -17.35 1.94
N VAL A 99 5.95 -16.90 0.86
CA VAL A 99 7.38 -16.56 0.86
C VAL A 99 7.68 -15.41 1.83
N CYS A 100 6.85 -14.39 1.86
CA CYS A 100 7.01 -13.22 2.72
C CYS A 100 6.75 -13.57 4.19
N HIS A 101 5.64 -14.24 4.49
CA HIS A 101 5.26 -14.61 5.85
C HIS A 101 6.24 -15.56 6.50
N ALA A 102 6.84 -16.49 5.73
CA ALA A 102 7.91 -17.38 6.23
C ALA A 102 9.12 -16.61 6.77
N ALA A 103 9.30 -15.36 6.34
CA ALA A 103 10.38 -14.47 6.77
C ALA A 103 9.89 -13.31 7.68
N GLY A 104 8.63 -13.30 8.10
CA GLY A 104 8.04 -12.23 8.90
C GLY A 104 7.84 -10.91 8.15
N VAL A 105 7.78 -10.94 6.81
CA VAL A 105 7.60 -9.77 5.95
C VAL A 105 6.11 -9.53 5.67
N THR A 106 5.65 -8.31 5.90
CA THR A 106 4.26 -7.88 5.64
C THR A 106 3.99 -7.74 4.14
N VAL A 107 2.84 -8.23 3.67
CA VAL A 107 2.43 -8.17 2.26
C VAL A 107 1.27 -7.20 2.05
N LYS A 108 1.39 -6.34 1.03
CA LYS A 108 0.33 -5.41 0.61
C LYS A 108 -0.02 -5.65 -0.85
N THR A 109 -1.27 -6.00 -1.11
CA THR A 109 -1.78 -6.26 -2.46
C THR A 109 -2.39 -5.01 -3.07
N ILE A 110 -1.82 -4.54 -4.19
CA ILE A 110 -2.31 -3.40 -4.98
C ILE A 110 -3.33 -3.91 -5.98
N PHE A 111 -4.54 -3.34 -5.97
CA PHE A 111 -5.61 -3.73 -6.88
C PHE A 111 -5.61 -2.97 -8.20
N GLU A 112 -5.05 -1.75 -8.24
CA GLU A 112 -5.22 -0.79 -9.31
C GLU A 112 -6.70 -0.40 -9.46
N THR A 113 -7.25 0.18 -8.40
CA THR A 113 -8.69 0.48 -8.28
C THR A 113 -9.24 1.33 -9.42
N ASP A 114 -8.40 2.18 -10.04
CA ASP A 114 -8.80 3.00 -11.18
C ASP A 114 -9.25 2.17 -12.40
N ALA A 115 -8.79 0.91 -12.49
CA ALA A 115 -9.15 -0.03 -13.56
C ALA A 115 -10.41 -0.86 -13.28
N LEU A 116 -11.00 -0.78 -12.08
CA LEU A 116 -11.97 -1.74 -11.55
C LEU A 116 -13.29 -1.09 -11.17
N SER A 117 -14.41 -1.81 -11.35
CA SER A 117 -15.68 -1.43 -10.74
C SER A 117 -15.69 -1.71 -9.22
N GLU A 118 -16.64 -1.10 -8.50
CA GLU A 118 -16.80 -1.36 -7.06
C GLU A 118 -17.01 -2.85 -6.74
N GLU A 119 -17.81 -3.55 -7.55
CA GLU A 119 -18.04 -4.98 -7.40
C GLU A 119 -16.75 -5.79 -7.56
N GLN A 120 -15.94 -5.44 -8.57
CA GLN A 120 -14.64 -6.07 -8.81
C GLN A 120 -13.67 -5.81 -7.66
N ILE A 121 -13.68 -4.61 -7.08
CA ILE A 121 -12.85 -4.26 -5.91
C ILE A 121 -13.26 -5.10 -4.70
N ARG A 122 -14.56 -5.26 -4.42
CA ARG A 122 -15.05 -6.11 -3.33
C ARG A 122 -14.64 -7.57 -3.51
N ALA A 123 -14.79 -8.11 -4.73
CA ALA A 123 -14.39 -9.47 -5.05
C ALA A 123 -12.86 -9.67 -4.93
N ALA A 124 -12.06 -8.69 -5.39
CA ALA A 124 -10.61 -8.72 -5.24
C ALA A 124 -10.17 -8.67 -3.78
N ALA A 125 -10.90 -7.95 -2.92
CA ALA A 125 -10.63 -7.93 -1.48
C ALA A 125 -10.80 -9.31 -0.87
N GLU A 126 -11.87 -10.04 -1.20
CA GLU A 126 -12.08 -11.43 -0.74
C GLU A 126 -10.93 -12.34 -1.19
N ALA A 127 -10.52 -12.29 -2.46
CA ALA A 127 -9.44 -13.10 -2.99
C ALA A 127 -8.08 -12.77 -2.32
N ALA A 128 -7.78 -11.49 -2.09
CA ALA A 128 -6.55 -11.08 -1.43
C ALA A 128 -6.51 -11.49 0.05
N ILE A 129 -7.64 -11.37 0.76
CA ILE A 129 -7.78 -11.83 2.15
C ILE A 129 -7.64 -13.35 2.22
N ALA A 130 -8.28 -14.10 1.32
CA ALA A 130 -8.16 -15.55 1.24
C ALA A 130 -6.71 -16.00 0.93
N ALA A 131 -5.97 -15.24 0.13
CA ALA A 131 -4.54 -15.47 -0.11
C ALA A 131 -3.66 -15.14 1.12
N GLY A 132 -4.18 -14.42 2.12
CA GLY A 132 -3.47 -14.04 3.34
C GLY A 132 -2.77 -12.68 3.30
N SER A 133 -3.16 -11.76 2.39
CA SER A 133 -2.59 -10.40 2.35
C SER A 133 -2.87 -9.64 3.64
N ASP A 134 -1.84 -9.01 4.22
CA ASP A 134 -1.97 -8.18 5.42
C ASP A 134 -2.66 -6.86 5.13
N PHE A 135 -2.43 -6.30 3.95
CA PHE A 135 -3.05 -5.09 3.46
C PHE A 135 -3.65 -5.28 2.07
N ILE A 136 -4.77 -4.62 1.85
CA ILE A 136 -5.23 -4.27 0.50
C ILE A 136 -4.89 -2.80 0.23
N LYS A 137 -4.46 -2.50 -1.00
CA LYS A 137 -3.99 -1.17 -1.39
C LYS A 137 -4.68 -0.72 -2.66
N THR A 138 -5.02 0.57 -2.74
CA THR A 138 -5.75 1.14 -3.88
C THR A 138 -4.98 1.02 -5.19
N SER A 139 -4.15 1.96 -5.53
CA SER A 139 -3.59 2.13 -6.87
C SER A 139 -2.07 2.23 -6.89
N THR A 140 -1.48 1.95 -8.04
CA THR A 140 -0.05 2.16 -8.30
C THR A 140 0.26 3.65 -8.53
N GLY A 141 -0.70 4.39 -9.07
CA GLY A 141 -0.53 5.74 -9.60
C GLY A 141 -0.02 5.78 -11.06
N PHE A 142 0.11 4.62 -11.72
CA PHE A 142 0.60 4.51 -13.09
C PHE A 142 -0.45 3.98 -14.08
N TYR A 143 -1.71 3.92 -13.67
CA TYR A 143 -2.77 3.53 -14.59
C TYR A 143 -2.94 4.56 -15.70
N THR A 144 -2.92 4.09 -16.95
CA THR A 144 -3.00 4.93 -18.16
C THR A 144 -4.30 4.70 -18.95
N GLY A 145 -5.16 3.79 -18.47
CA GLY A 145 -6.48 3.58 -19.07
C GLY A 145 -7.48 4.64 -18.62
N GLU A 146 -8.71 4.51 -19.12
CA GLU A 146 -9.82 5.34 -18.66
C GLU A 146 -10.27 4.88 -17.26
N PRO A 147 -10.23 5.77 -16.25
CA PRO A 147 -10.64 5.41 -14.90
C PRO A 147 -12.12 5.03 -14.82
N GLN A 148 -12.43 4.03 -14.01
CA GLN A 148 -13.83 3.61 -13.75
C GLN A 148 -14.52 4.52 -12.72
N HIS A 149 -13.80 5.44 -12.07
CA HIS A 149 -14.27 6.32 -11.02
C HIS A 149 -14.00 7.78 -11.35
N ALA A 150 -14.83 8.69 -10.86
CA ALA A 150 -14.72 10.13 -11.12
C ALA A 150 -13.45 10.73 -10.50
N ALA A 151 -13.00 10.20 -9.36
CA ALA A 151 -11.78 10.62 -8.68
C ALA A 151 -10.78 9.44 -8.62
N PRO A 152 -9.56 9.59 -9.15
CA PRO A 152 -8.58 8.51 -9.23
C PRO A 152 -7.87 8.24 -7.90
N GLY A 153 -7.29 7.07 -7.79
CA GLY A 153 -6.41 6.69 -6.69
C GLY A 153 -7.12 6.52 -5.35
N ALA A 154 -6.57 7.12 -4.30
CA ALA A 154 -7.09 7.02 -2.95
C ALA A 154 -8.09 8.13 -2.62
N SER A 155 -9.17 8.29 -3.41
CA SER A 155 -10.25 9.23 -3.08
C SER A 155 -10.95 8.86 -1.77
N ASP A 156 -11.68 9.81 -1.18
CA ASP A 156 -12.43 9.58 0.07
C ASP A 156 -13.41 8.40 -0.11
N GLU A 157 -14.12 8.33 -1.26
CA GLU A 157 -15.06 7.27 -1.59
C GLU A 157 -14.35 5.93 -1.80
N MET A 158 -13.21 5.92 -2.50
CA MET A 158 -12.46 4.71 -2.76
C MET A 158 -11.89 4.11 -1.46
N VAL A 159 -11.37 4.94 -0.58
CA VAL A 159 -10.87 4.48 0.73
C VAL A 159 -12.01 3.93 1.58
N ALA A 160 -13.18 4.59 1.59
CA ALA A 160 -14.36 4.08 2.29
C ALA A 160 -14.79 2.70 1.75
N LEU A 161 -14.84 2.53 0.43
CA LEU A 161 -15.15 1.25 -0.24
C LEU A 161 -14.15 0.16 0.16
N MET A 162 -12.85 0.46 0.13
CA MET A 162 -11.81 -0.49 0.49
C MET A 162 -11.89 -0.89 1.97
N MET A 163 -12.16 0.05 2.87
CA MET A 163 -12.33 -0.22 4.30
C MET A 163 -13.57 -1.09 4.57
N GLU A 164 -14.66 -0.84 3.86
CA GLU A 164 -15.86 -1.67 3.91
C GLU A 164 -15.56 -3.09 3.41
N ALA A 165 -14.89 -3.24 2.27
CA ALA A 165 -14.52 -4.53 1.69
C ALA A 165 -13.55 -5.31 2.61
N ALA A 166 -12.59 -4.63 3.25
CA ALA A 166 -11.69 -5.23 4.22
C ALA A 166 -12.44 -5.76 5.46
N ALA A 167 -13.50 -5.06 5.89
CA ALA A 167 -14.33 -5.42 7.05
C ALA A 167 -13.49 -5.73 8.32
N GLY A 168 -12.34 -5.09 8.49
CA GLY A 168 -11.41 -5.32 9.60
C GLY A 168 -10.63 -6.64 9.55
N ARG A 169 -10.76 -7.43 8.46
CA ARG A 169 -10.04 -8.70 8.27
C ARG A 169 -8.60 -8.52 7.77
N CYS A 170 -8.32 -7.39 7.15
CA CYS A 170 -7.00 -6.92 6.77
C CYS A 170 -6.93 -5.40 6.89
N LEU A 171 -5.75 -4.83 6.75
CA LEU A 171 -5.52 -3.39 6.81
C LEU A 171 -5.69 -2.75 5.41
N VAL A 172 -5.90 -1.42 5.38
CA VAL A 172 -6.10 -0.68 4.14
C VAL A 172 -5.00 0.36 3.95
N LYS A 173 -4.38 0.37 2.76
CA LYS A 173 -3.43 1.39 2.34
C LYS A 173 -4.00 2.20 1.17
N GLY A 174 -4.16 3.50 1.36
CA GLY A 174 -4.46 4.44 0.28
C GLY A 174 -3.18 4.92 -0.41
N SER A 175 -3.13 4.88 -1.73
CA SER A 175 -2.03 5.44 -2.50
C SER A 175 -2.49 5.92 -3.87
N ALA A 176 -1.71 6.82 -4.46
CA ALA A 176 -2.02 7.66 -5.61
C ALA A 176 -3.01 8.79 -5.29
N ALA A 177 -2.83 9.91 -5.95
CA ALA A 177 -3.66 11.12 -5.89
C ALA A 177 -3.77 11.83 -4.52
N ILE A 178 -3.04 11.44 -3.49
CA ILE A 178 -2.98 12.17 -2.21
C ILE A 178 -1.99 13.33 -2.35
N ARG A 179 -2.49 14.54 -2.61
CA ARG A 179 -1.66 15.67 -3.00
C ARG A 179 -1.82 16.92 -2.12
N ASP A 180 -2.93 17.05 -1.42
CA ASP A 180 -3.23 18.17 -0.54
C ASP A 180 -3.44 17.73 0.91
N ARG A 181 -3.26 18.69 1.81
CA ARG A 181 -3.31 18.45 3.26
C ARG A 181 -4.72 18.11 3.75
N ASP A 182 -5.73 18.77 3.22
CA ASP A 182 -7.10 18.58 3.71
C ASP A 182 -7.61 17.17 3.37
N HIS A 183 -7.33 16.71 2.13
CA HIS A 183 -7.60 15.33 1.74
C HIS A 183 -6.82 14.34 2.63
N PHE A 184 -5.53 14.56 2.85
CA PHE A 184 -4.72 13.73 3.74
C PHE A 184 -5.31 13.62 5.14
N LEU A 185 -5.78 14.74 5.73
CA LEU A 185 -6.40 14.75 7.05
C LEU A 185 -7.75 14.03 7.07
N ARG A 186 -8.58 14.20 6.02
CA ARG A 186 -9.86 13.46 5.92
C ARG A 186 -9.63 11.95 5.88
N LEU A 187 -8.62 11.46 5.16
CA LEU A 187 -8.29 10.03 5.15
C LEU A 187 -7.84 9.53 6.53
N ILE A 188 -7.09 10.33 7.30
CA ILE A 188 -6.76 10.01 8.71
C ILE A 188 -8.03 9.92 9.55
N ASP A 189 -8.91 10.91 9.43
CA ASP A 189 -10.15 10.97 10.20
C ASP A 189 -11.11 9.83 9.82
N ALA A 190 -11.09 9.37 8.57
CA ALA A 190 -11.79 8.16 8.12
C ALA A 190 -11.23 6.87 8.75
N GLY A 191 -10.00 6.91 9.31
CA GLY A 191 -9.39 5.78 10.01
C GLY A 191 -8.58 4.85 9.11
N ILE A 192 -8.07 5.33 7.98
CA ILE A 192 -7.18 4.54 7.11
C ILE A 192 -5.93 4.09 7.89
N ASP A 193 -5.46 2.87 7.61
CA ASP A 193 -4.33 2.30 8.34
C ASP A 193 -2.98 2.81 7.82
N ARG A 194 -2.88 3.11 6.51
CA ARG A 194 -1.64 3.61 5.90
C ARG A 194 -1.90 4.44 4.65
N MET A 195 -0.99 5.37 4.37
CA MET A 195 -1.00 6.16 3.13
C MET A 195 0.35 6.11 2.43
N GLY A 196 0.33 6.02 1.10
CA GLY A 196 1.49 6.15 0.24
C GLY A 196 1.48 7.52 -0.46
N ILE A 197 2.43 8.38 -0.09
CA ILE A 197 2.49 9.76 -0.57
C ILE A 197 3.78 9.95 -1.33
N GLY A 198 3.68 10.52 -2.54
CA GLY A 198 4.85 10.83 -3.35
C GLY A 198 5.73 11.91 -2.68
N TYR A 199 7.04 11.86 -2.91
CA TYR A 199 8.00 12.76 -2.26
C TYR A 199 7.70 14.25 -2.50
N ARG A 200 7.13 14.60 -3.65
CA ARG A 200 6.72 15.97 -3.97
C ARG A 200 5.55 16.46 -3.13
N SER A 201 4.57 15.58 -2.86
CA SER A 201 3.39 15.92 -2.07
C SER A 201 3.66 15.87 -0.55
N THR A 202 4.70 15.17 -0.12
CA THR A 202 5.02 15.00 1.31
C THR A 202 5.13 16.34 2.07
N PRO A 203 5.86 17.37 1.60
CA PRO A 203 5.92 18.65 2.31
C PRO A 203 4.55 19.32 2.42
N VAL A 204 3.73 19.25 1.37
CA VAL A 204 2.38 19.85 1.33
C VAL A 204 1.47 19.20 2.36
N VAL A 205 1.37 17.87 2.35
CA VAL A 205 0.46 17.16 3.28
C VAL A 205 0.91 17.27 4.73
N LEU A 206 2.22 17.42 4.99
CA LEU A 206 2.75 17.65 6.32
C LEU A 206 2.64 19.12 6.77
N GLY A 207 2.25 20.05 5.89
CA GLY A 207 2.15 21.46 6.20
C GLY A 207 3.51 22.13 6.43
N LEU A 208 4.56 21.61 5.83
CA LEU A 208 5.89 22.20 5.89
C LEU A 208 5.94 23.41 4.95
N SER A 209 6.25 24.60 5.48
CA SER A 209 6.39 25.82 4.73
C SER A 209 7.56 25.68 3.72
N GLY A 210 7.27 25.81 2.43
CA GLY A 210 8.26 25.76 1.34
C GLY A 210 7.93 24.79 0.20
N GLY A 211 6.81 24.08 0.27
CA GLY A 211 6.32 23.32 -0.89
C GLY A 211 5.83 24.28 -1.96
N ALA A 212 6.64 24.54 -3.00
CA ALA A 212 6.17 25.19 -4.22
C ALA A 212 4.94 24.42 -4.72
N GLY A 213 3.86 25.15 -5.04
CA GLY A 213 2.64 24.55 -5.57
C GLY A 213 2.98 23.61 -6.71
N ILE A 214 2.58 22.36 -6.57
CA ILE A 214 2.87 21.34 -7.58
C ILE A 214 1.77 21.47 -8.63
N ASP A 215 2.15 22.05 -9.78
CA ASP A 215 1.39 21.94 -11.00
C ASP A 215 1.15 20.45 -11.31
N GLY A 216 -0.07 20.09 -11.64
CA GLY A 216 -0.64 18.73 -11.59
C GLY A 216 -0.07 17.67 -12.54
N THR A 217 1.21 17.73 -12.89
CA THR A 217 1.85 16.79 -13.80
C THR A 217 3.11 16.19 -13.17
N GLY A 218 2.96 15.12 -12.42
CA GLY A 218 4.09 14.31 -11.99
C GLY A 218 3.94 13.68 -10.60
N TYR A 219 4.34 12.42 -10.56
CA TYR A 219 4.49 11.58 -9.37
C TYR A 219 5.34 12.19 -8.28
#